data_2e39c0b3391bbd6ca3b3b468f3ac1ceb
#
_entry.id   2e39c0b3391bbd6ca3b3b468f3ac1ceb
#
_cell.length_a   1.000
_cell.length_b   1.000
_cell.length_c   1.000
_cell.angle_alpha   90.00
_cell.angle_beta   90.00
_cell.angle_gamma   90.00
#
_symmetry.space_group_name_H-M   'P 1'
#
loop_
_entity.id
_entity.type
_entity.pdbx_description
1 polymer ?
#
loop_
_entity_poly.entity_id
_entity_poly.type
_entity_poly.pdbx_seq_one_letter_code
_entity_poly.pdbx_strand_id
1 'polypeptide(L)'
;GHASTYVAFDVLNRAWRDAGVNVTYVQNVTDVDDPLLERATATGVDWQELAEEQTELFRTDMEALHVLPPEHYVGVVESIQWLSPVIEDLVERSLAYRVAGYVDEKGVQHPDGDIYLDLKAVQALPQNEDGYSWTPGEVSHMSRDEMLDIFSERGGDPERSGKRDPLDPLLWRIKREGEPSWDAGSLGEGRPGWQIGR
;
A
#
# COMPACT_ATOMS: atom_id res chain seq x y z
N GLY A 1 4.61 -12.66 15.19
CA GLY A 1 3.43 -12.21 14.47
C GLY A 1 3.15 -10.72 14.66
N HIS A 2 2.14 -10.21 13.99
CA HIS A 2 1.80 -8.77 13.98
C HIS A 2 1.59 -8.20 15.40
N ALA A 3 0.96 -8.92 16.33
CA ALA A 3 0.75 -8.48 17.70
C ALA A 3 2.05 -8.05 18.41
N SER A 4 3.15 -8.76 18.19
CA SER A 4 4.45 -8.40 18.80
C SER A 4 4.95 -7.02 18.33
N THR A 5 4.68 -6.65 17.09
CA THR A 5 5.03 -5.33 16.54
C THR A 5 4.26 -4.23 17.25
N TYR A 6 2.94 -4.40 17.42
CA TYR A 6 2.10 -3.41 18.10
C TYR A 6 2.47 -3.24 19.56
N VAL A 7 2.76 -4.34 20.27
CA VAL A 7 3.23 -4.29 21.67
C VAL A 7 4.59 -3.59 21.75
N ALA A 8 5.51 -3.81 20.81
CA ALA A 8 6.82 -3.13 20.80
C ALA A 8 6.66 -1.60 20.60
N PHE A 9 5.80 -1.19 19.68
CA PHE A 9 5.51 0.23 19.47
C PHE A 9 4.72 0.85 20.63
N ASP A 10 3.87 0.10 21.32
CA ASP A 10 3.19 0.56 22.53
C ASP A 10 4.20 0.85 23.65
N VAL A 11 5.17 -0.05 23.86
CA VAL A 11 6.25 0.17 24.85
C VAL A 11 7.04 1.44 24.51
N LEU A 12 7.38 1.66 23.23
CA LEU A 12 8.08 2.86 22.79
C LEU A 12 7.24 4.13 23.01
N ASN A 13 5.95 4.08 22.66
CA ASN A 13 5.00 5.17 22.86
C ASN A 13 4.91 5.56 24.34
N ARG A 14 4.78 4.57 25.23
CA ARG A 14 4.75 4.79 26.68
C ARG A 14 6.06 5.39 27.19
N ALA A 15 7.20 4.88 26.74
CA ALA A 15 8.51 5.38 27.15
C ALA A 15 8.71 6.85 26.74
N TRP A 16 8.31 7.23 25.54
CA TRP A 16 8.38 8.63 25.09
C TRP A 16 7.43 9.54 25.87
N ARG A 17 6.21 9.12 26.15
CA ARG A 17 5.25 9.87 26.98
C ARG A 17 5.76 10.05 28.41
N ASP A 18 6.35 9.01 29.00
CA ASP A 18 6.98 9.08 30.34
C ASP A 18 8.17 10.04 30.37
N ALA A 19 8.94 10.13 29.28
CA ALA A 19 10.00 11.10 29.10
C ALA A 19 9.50 12.54 28.81
N GLY A 20 8.19 12.77 28.81
CA GLY A 20 7.58 14.08 28.57
C GLY A 20 7.47 14.48 27.10
N VAL A 21 7.67 13.54 26.16
CA VAL A 21 7.49 13.80 24.72
C VAL A 21 6.01 13.75 24.38
N ASN A 22 5.54 14.71 23.59
CA ASN A 22 4.20 14.68 23.03
C ASN A 22 4.21 13.72 21.84
N VAL A 23 3.48 12.60 21.94
CA VAL A 23 3.45 11.54 20.95
C VAL A 23 2.09 11.49 20.28
N THR A 24 2.03 11.66 18.98
CA THR A 24 0.86 11.34 18.15
C THR A 24 1.05 9.96 17.53
N TYR A 25 0.23 9.01 17.94
CA TYR A 25 0.29 7.64 17.41
C TYR A 25 -0.76 7.46 16.31
N VAL A 26 -0.29 7.12 15.12
CA VAL A 26 -1.12 6.86 13.94
C VAL A 26 -0.93 5.41 13.52
N GLN A 27 -2.03 4.76 13.14
CA GLN A 27 -2.03 3.39 12.65
C GLN A 27 -2.90 3.28 11.40
N ASN A 28 -2.40 2.62 10.37
CA ASN A 28 -3.19 2.33 9.18
C ASN A 28 -4.00 1.05 9.35
N VAL A 29 -5.11 0.97 8.65
CA VAL A 29 -5.94 -0.23 8.48
C VAL A 29 -5.94 -0.61 7.01
N THR A 30 -5.57 -1.85 6.71
CA THR A 30 -5.70 -2.39 5.36
C THR A 30 -7.08 -3.02 5.23
N ASP A 31 -8.08 -2.18 4.99
CA ASP A 31 -9.50 -2.55 4.87
C ASP A 31 -9.91 -2.95 3.44
N VAL A 32 -8.99 -2.84 2.48
CA VAL A 32 -9.13 -3.38 1.13
C VAL A 32 -7.78 -3.83 0.58
N ASP A 33 -7.62 -5.14 0.33
CA ASP A 33 -6.48 -5.73 -0.35
C ASP A 33 -6.88 -7.02 -1.07
N ASP A 34 -5.99 -7.56 -1.92
CA ASP A 34 -6.27 -8.77 -2.68
C ASP A 34 -6.59 -9.99 -1.79
N PRO A 35 -5.85 -10.28 -0.71
CA PRO A 35 -6.16 -11.40 0.19
C PRO A 35 -7.54 -11.29 0.87
N LEU A 36 -7.96 -10.08 1.25
CA LEU A 36 -9.28 -9.85 1.82
C LEU A 36 -10.38 -10.15 0.79
N LEU A 37 -10.23 -9.63 -0.43
CA LEU A 37 -11.21 -9.82 -1.52
C LEU A 37 -11.31 -11.28 -1.95
N GLU A 38 -10.18 -11.99 -2.04
CA GLU A 38 -10.13 -13.43 -2.33
C GLU A 38 -10.86 -14.23 -1.24
N ARG A 39 -10.62 -13.91 0.03
CA ARG A 39 -11.30 -14.56 1.16
C ARG A 39 -12.80 -14.27 1.16
N ALA A 40 -13.21 -13.03 0.95
CA ALA A 40 -14.61 -12.63 0.85
C ALA A 40 -15.33 -13.41 -0.24
N THR A 41 -14.71 -13.50 -1.43
CA THR A 41 -15.23 -14.29 -2.55
C THR A 41 -15.34 -15.78 -2.22
N ALA A 42 -14.30 -16.36 -1.62
CA ALA A 42 -14.26 -17.78 -1.27
C ALA A 42 -15.28 -18.17 -0.19
N THR A 43 -15.62 -17.25 0.70
CA THR A 43 -16.57 -17.49 1.81
C THR A 43 -17.99 -17.01 1.49
N GLY A 44 -18.19 -16.24 0.41
CA GLY A 44 -19.47 -15.66 0.03
C GLY A 44 -19.96 -14.55 0.99
N VAL A 45 -19.04 -13.95 1.76
CA VAL A 45 -19.30 -12.82 2.66
C VAL A 45 -19.01 -11.51 1.94
N ASP A 46 -19.74 -10.46 2.27
CA ASP A 46 -19.41 -9.11 1.79
C ASP A 46 -18.02 -8.68 2.29
N TRP A 47 -17.21 -8.12 1.40
CA TRP A 47 -15.83 -7.78 1.75
C TRP A 47 -15.75 -6.65 2.79
N GLN A 48 -16.69 -5.70 2.80
CA GLN A 48 -16.73 -4.61 3.79
C GLN A 48 -17.08 -5.16 5.17
N GLU A 49 -18.08 -6.04 5.23
CA GLU A 49 -18.47 -6.74 6.47
C GLU A 49 -17.28 -7.55 7.01
N LEU A 50 -16.57 -8.28 6.16
CA LEU A 50 -15.38 -9.03 6.55
C LEU A 50 -14.26 -8.09 7.05
N ALA A 51 -14.03 -6.96 6.39
CA ALA A 51 -13.03 -5.97 6.80
C ALA A 51 -13.36 -5.38 8.17
N GLU A 52 -14.61 -5.01 8.40
CA GLU A 52 -15.10 -4.45 9.68
C GLU A 52 -14.95 -5.47 10.81
N GLU A 53 -15.39 -6.71 10.60
CA GLU A 53 -15.26 -7.80 11.60
C GLU A 53 -13.80 -8.06 11.99
N GLN A 54 -12.90 -8.15 11.00
CA GLN A 54 -11.49 -8.42 11.27
C GLN A 54 -10.81 -7.23 11.96
N THR A 55 -11.19 -6.01 11.63
CA THR A 55 -10.69 -4.79 12.26
C THR A 55 -11.14 -4.71 13.71
N GLU A 56 -12.41 -5.01 14.00
CA GLU A 56 -12.94 -4.99 15.35
C GLU A 56 -12.35 -6.12 16.22
N LEU A 57 -12.17 -7.31 15.65
CA LEU A 57 -11.48 -8.41 16.33
C LEU A 57 -10.06 -7.98 16.72
N PHE A 58 -9.32 -7.36 15.80
CA PHE A 58 -7.98 -6.85 16.08
C PHE A 58 -7.97 -5.80 17.19
N ARG A 59 -8.92 -4.85 17.20
CA ARG A 59 -9.04 -3.84 18.26
C ARG A 59 -9.26 -4.49 19.62
N THR A 60 -10.19 -5.43 19.70
CA THR A 60 -10.50 -6.19 20.93
C THR A 60 -9.27 -6.92 21.44
N ASP A 61 -8.51 -7.58 20.56
CA ASP A 61 -7.27 -8.27 20.92
C ASP A 61 -6.20 -7.31 21.47
N MET A 62 -6.06 -6.13 20.85
CA MET A 62 -5.09 -5.12 21.32
C MET A 62 -5.51 -4.51 22.66
N GLU A 63 -6.81 -4.28 22.89
CA GLU A 63 -7.34 -3.86 24.19
C GLU A 63 -7.07 -4.91 25.27
N ALA A 64 -7.29 -6.18 24.97
CA ALA A 64 -7.00 -7.28 25.90
C ALA A 64 -5.51 -7.39 26.27
N LEU A 65 -4.62 -6.98 25.35
CA LEU A 65 -3.18 -6.87 25.59
C LEU A 65 -2.78 -5.53 26.25
N HIS A 66 -3.73 -4.67 26.58
CA HIS A 66 -3.51 -3.33 27.12
C HIS A 66 -2.65 -2.42 26.26
N VAL A 67 -2.64 -2.63 24.94
CA VAL A 67 -2.01 -1.72 23.97
C VAL A 67 -2.82 -0.44 23.89
N LEU A 68 -2.15 0.72 23.95
CA LEU A 68 -2.82 2.01 23.81
C LEU A 68 -3.39 2.17 22.39
N PRO A 69 -4.66 2.56 22.25
CA PRO A 69 -5.22 2.80 20.94
C PRO A 69 -4.51 3.96 20.24
N PRO A 70 -4.41 3.95 18.90
CA PRO A 70 -3.90 5.09 18.16
C PRO A 70 -4.87 6.27 18.24
N GLU A 71 -4.34 7.49 18.11
CA GLU A 71 -5.15 8.70 18.01
C GLU A 71 -5.83 8.81 16.64
N HIS A 72 -5.18 8.27 15.60
CA HIS A 72 -5.71 8.18 14.25
C HIS A 72 -5.59 6.74 13.74
N TYR A 73 -6.74 6.20 13.36
CA TYR A 73 -6.86 4.86 12.80
C TYR A 73 -7.38 4.98 11.38
N VAL A 74 -6.45 4.96 10.40
CA VAL A 74 -6.71 5.39 9.01
C VAL A 74 -6.87 4.19 8.10
N GLY A 75 -8.06 4.03 7.50
CA GLY A 75 -8.34 3.00 6.48
C GLY A 75 -7.85 3.39 5.08
N VAL A 76 -7.59 2.39 4.25
CA VAL A 76 -7.23 2.62 2.84
C VAL A 76 -8.39 3.29 2.12
N VAL A 77 -9.62 2.82 2.35
CA VAL A 77 -10.82 3.35 1.68
C VAL A 77 -11.01 4.85 1.95
N GLU A 78 -10.89 5.28 3.20
CA GLU A 78 -11.00 6.71 3.54
C GLU A 78 -9.85 7.55 3.02
N SER A 79 -8.67 6.94 2.82
CA SER A 79 -7.47 7.64 2.33
C SER A 79 -7.48 7.89 0.82
N ILE A 80 -8.36 7.26 0.04
CA ILE A 80 -8.40 7.37 -1.42
C ILE A 80 -8.51 8.83 -1.87
N GLN A 81 -9.33 9.63 -1.19
CA GLN A 81 -9.50 11.05 -1.49
C GLN A 81 -8.22 11.89 -1.31
N TRP A 82 -7.27 11.43 -0.49
CA TRP A 82 -5.97 12.11 -0.29
C TRP A 82 -4.90 11.54 -1.21
N LEU A 83 -4.99 10.25 -1.51
CA LEU A 83 -4.01 9.54 -2.35
C LEU A 83 -4.16 9.92 -3.82
N SER A 84 -5.40 10.08 -4.30
CA SER A 84 -5.64 10.38 -5.70
C SER A 84 -4.92 11.63 -6.19
N PRO A 85 -5.00 12.80 -5.51
CA PRO A 85 -4.24 13.99 -5.92
C PRO A 85 -2.72 13.80 -5.87
N VAL A 86 -2.22 13.00 -4.93
CA VAL A 86 -0.78 12.70 -4.84
C VAL A 86 -0.33 11.85 -6.03
N ILE A 87 -1.11 10.85 -6.42
CA ILE A 87 -0.80 10.03 -7.60
C ILE A 87 -0.87 10.88 -8.89
N GLU A 88 -1.85 11.79 -8.99
CA GLU A 88 -1.95 12.73 -10.11
C GLU A 88 -0.68 13.59 -10.24
N ASP A 89 -0.21 14.20 -9.14
CA ASP A 89 1.03 14.98 -9.11
C ASP A 89 2.25 14.14 -9.55
N LEU A 90 2.34 12.89 -9.08
CA LEU A 90 3.42 11.99 -9.51
C LEU A 90 3.39 11.71 -11.01
N VAL A 91 2.21 11.54 -11.59
CA VAL A 91 2.04 11.34 -13.04
C VAL A 91 2.41 12.63 -13.82
N GLU A 92 1.94 13.79 -13.37
CA GLU A 92 2.25 15.08 -13.98
C GLU A 92 3.76 15.38 -13.97
N ARG A 93 4.43 15.03 -12.88
CA ARG A 93 5.89 15.17 -12.72
C ARG A 93 6.70 14.07 -13.43
N SER A 94 6.04 13.14 -14.12
CA SER A 94 6.67 12.00 -14.77
C SER A 94 7.45 11.07 -13.82
N LEU A 95 7.05 11.05 -12.55
CA LEU A 95 7.54 10.13 -11.53
C LEU A 95 6.70 8.86 -11.45
N ALA A 96 5.52 8.86 -12.08
CA ALA A 96 4.68 7.70 -12.28
C ALA A 96 4.23 7.62 -13.74
N TYR A 97 3.83 6.44 -14.16
CA TYR A 97 3.44 6.20 -15.55
C TYR A 97 2.30 5.17 -15.65
N ARG A 98 1.54 5.28 -16.74
CA ARG A 98 0.49 4.31 -17.09
C ARG A 98 1.06 3.19 -17.92
N VAL A 99 0.57 1.97 -17.71
CA VAL A 99 0.88 0.82 -18.55
C VAL A 99 -0.29 0.47 -19.46
N ALA A 100 0.03 -0.06 -20.64
CA ALA A 100 -0.96 -0.59 -21.57
C ALA A 100 -1.56 -1.91 -21.03
N GLY A 101 -2.80 -2.18 -21.42
CA GLY A 101 -3.44 -3.46 -21.20
C GLY A 101 -2.74 -4.58 -21.97
N TYR A 102 -2.97 -5.80 -21.53
CA TYR A 102 -2.45 -6.99 -22.22
C TYR A 102 -3.34 -8.20 -21.91
N VAL A 103 -3.13 -9.26 -22.67
CA VAL A 103 -3.69 -10.58 -22.38
C VAL A 103 -2.56 -11.44 -21.84
N ASP A 104 -2.75 -12.04 -20.66
CA ASP A 104 -1.74 -12.93 -20.08
C ASP A 104 -1.74 -14.35 -20.73
N GLU A 105 -0.81 -15.18 -20.32
CA GLU A 105 -0.66 -16.54 -20.83
C GLU A 105 -1.88 -17.44 -20.53
N LYS A 106 -2.71 -17.07 -19.56
CA LYS A 106 -3.95 -17.75 -19.19
C LYS A 106 -5.16 -17.23 -19.97
N GLY A 107 -4.96 -16.23 -20.84
CA GLY A 107 -6.02 -15.59 -21.62
C GLY A 107 -6.82 -14.53 -20.84
N VAL A 108 -6.36 -14.10 -19.67
CA VAL A 108 -7.02 -13.07 -18.88
C VAL A 108 -6.67 -11.69 -19.45
N GLN A 109 -7.70 -10.89 -19.71
CA GLN A 109 -7.55 -9.52 -20.20
C GLN A 109 -7.25 -8.58 -19.03
N HIS A 110 -6.10 -7.92 -19.09
CA HIS A 110 -5.72 -6.85 -18.19
C HIS A 110 -5.96 -5.50 -18.87
N PRO A 111 -6.80 -4.60 -18.31
CA PRO A 111 -7.14 -3.33 -18.94
C PRO A 111 -5.96 -2.36 -18.98
N ASP A 112 -6.10 -1.33 -19.86
CA ASP A 112 -5.19 -0.19 -19.92
C ASP A 112 -5.30 0.67 -18.66
N GLY A 113 -4.18 1.30 -18.26
CA GLY A 113 -4.21 2.44 -17.38
C GLY A 113 -3.77 2.20 -15.95
N ASP A 114 -3.38 0.99 -15.57
CA ASP A 114 -2.69 0.78 -14.28
C ASP A 114 -1.51 1.73 -14.16
N ILE A 115 -1.34 2.35 -12.99
CA ILE A 115 -0.31 3.38 -12.75
C ILE A 115 0.75 2.83 -11.82
N TYR A 116 2.00 2.93 -12.25
CA TYR A 116 3.18 2.49 -11.51
C TYR A 116 4.10 3.68 -11.20
N LEU A 117 4.74 3.64 -10.03
CA LEU A 117 5.83 4.56 -9.71
C LEU A 117 7.05 4.19 -10.55
N ASP A 118 7.72 5.18 -11.13
CA ASP A 118 9.00 5.00 -11.83
C ASP A 118 10.14 5.16 -10.84
N LEU A 119 10.61 4.04 -10.27
CA LEU A 119 11.71 4.05 -9.30
C LEU A 119 12.98 4.70 -9.85
N LYS A 120 13.22 4.56 -11.15
CA LYS A 120 14.37 5.13 -11.83
C LYS A 120 14.26 6.64 -11.93
N ALA A 121 13.06 7.15 -12.21
CA ALA A 121 12.80 8.59 -12.25
C ALA A 121 12.90 9.19 -10.83
N VAL A 122 12.39 8.51 -9.81
CA VAL A 122 12.51 8.94 -8.41
C VAL A 122 13.98 8.97 -7.97
N GLN A 123 14.75 7.94 -8.31
CA GLN A 123 16.19 7.89 -7.99
C GLN A 123 17.01 8.98 -8.70
N ALA A 124 16.54 9.45 -9.86
CA ALA A 124 17.18 10.54 -10.60
C ALA A 124 16.82 11.95 -10.10
N LEU A 125 15.95 12.06 -9.08
CA LEU A 125 15.67 13.34 -8.45
C LEU A 125 16.93 13.94 -7.82
N PRO A 126 17.06 15.28 -7.81
CA PRO A 126 18.17 15.94 -7.14
C PRO A 126 18.15 15.59 -5.63
N GLN A 127 19.33 15.64 -5.02
CA GLN A 127 19.46 15.51 -3.58
C GLN A 127 18.53 16.50 -2.86
N ASN A 128 17.99 16.08 -1.73
CA ASN A 128 17.26 16.99 -0.86
C ASN A 128 18.17 18.04 -0.23
N GLU A 129 17.62 18.94 0.60
CA GLU A 129 18.36 20.00 1.28
C GLU A 129 19.49 19.48 2.18
N ASP A 130 19.35 18.26 2.70
CA ASP A 130 20.36 17.57 3.52
C ASP A 130 21.43 16.82 2.70
N GLY A 131 21.35 16.88 1.38
CA GLY A 131 22.26 16.19 0.46
C GLY A 131 21.99 14.69 0.29
N TYR A 132 20.81 14.20 0.74
CA TYR A 132 20.40 12.81 0.59
C TYR A 132 19.72 12.58 -0.77
N SER A 133 20.05 11.46 -1.41
CA SER A 133 19.33 10.91 -2.55
C SER A 133 18.91 9.47 -2.24
N TRP A 134 17.65 9.18 -2.45
CA TRP A 134 17.10 7.86 -2.18
C TRP A 134 17.58 6.83 -3.21
N THR A 135 17.96 5.65 -2.72
CA THR A 135 18.34 4.50 -3.56
C THR A 135 17.61 3.25 -3.09
N PRO A 136 16.97 2.48 -4.01
CA PRO A 136 16.32 1.22 -3.65
C PRO A 136 17.30 0.26 -2.97
N GLY A 137 16.88 -0.36 -1.86
CA GLY A 137 17.70 -1.32 -1.11
C GLY A 137 18.68 -0.72 -0.10
N GLU A 138 18.93 0.60 -0.14
CA GLU A 138 19.90 1.25 0.76
C GLU A 138 19.50 1.08 2.24
N VAL A 139 18.26 1.38 2.60
CA VAL A 139 17.77 1.28 3.98
C VAL A 139 17.57 -0.17 4.42
N SER A 140 17.09 -1.03 3.52
CA SER A 140 16.85 -2.44 3.82
C SER A 140 18.10 -3.31 3.76
N HIS A 141 19.21 -2.78 3.21
CA HIS A 141 20.44 -3.52 2.93
C HIS A 141 20.21 -4.76 2.04
N MET A 142 19.22 -4.70 1.16
CA MET A 142 18.86 -5.79 0.25
C MET A 142 19.48 -5.57 -1.12
N SER A 143 19.98 -6.65 -1.70
CA SER A 143 20.33 -6.72 -3.12
C SER A 143 19.07 -6.64 -4.00
N ARG A 144 19.25 -6.35 -5.28
CA ARG A 144 18.15 -6.31 -6.23
C ARG A 144 17.38 -7.64 -6.33
N ASP A 145 18.09 -8.76 -6.30
CA ASP A 145 17.48 -10.10 -6.41
C ASP A 145 16.65 -10.41 -5.17
N GLU A 146 17.17 -10.13 -3.96
CA GLU A 146 16.39 -10.25 -2.71
C GLU A 146 15.15 -9.35 -2.71
N MET A 147 15.26 -8.12 -3.24
CA MET A 147 14.09 -7.25 -3.37
C MET A 147 13.05 -7.81 -4.33
N LEU A 148 13.44 -8.39 -5.46
CA LEU A 148 12.54 -9.01 -6.42
C LEU A 148 11.79 -10.22 -5.83
N ASP A 149 12.50 -11.08 -5.11
CA ASP A 149 11.91 -12.24 -4.44
C ASP A 149 10.84 -11.79 -3.43
N ILE A 150 11.20 -10.87 -2.53
CA ILE A 150 10.26 -10.34 -1.52
C ILE A 150 9.10 -9.58 -2.17
N PHE A 151 9.36 -8.81 -3.22
CA PHE A 151 8.32 -8.06 -3.93
C PHE A 151 7.26 -9.00 -4.51
N SER A 152 7.69 -10.09 -5.14
CA SER A 152 6.79 -11.13 -5.67
C SER A 152 5.99 -11.81 -4.55
N GLU A 153 6.64 -12.20 -3.44
CA GLU A 153 5.99 -12.84 -2.30
C GLU A 153 4.97 -11.93 -1.57
N ARG A 154 5.14 -10.61 -1.69
CA ARG A 154 4.33 -9.62 -0.97
C ARG A 154 3.27 -8.93 -1.84
N GLY A 155 2.83 -9.60 -2.92
CA GLY A 155 1.76 -9.11 -3.79
C GLY A 155 2.21 -8.08 -4.84
N GLY A 156 3.51 -7.96 -5.07
CA GLY A 156 4.04 -7.26 -6.23
C GLY A 156 3.89 -8.11 -7.49
N ASP A 157 4.00 -7.47 -8.63
CA ASP A 157 3.80 -8.04 -9.95
C ASP A 157 5.01 -7.82 -10.88
N PRO A 158 6.20 -8.38 -10.55
CA PRO A 158 7.42 -8.14 -11.30
C PRO A 158 7.29 -8.52 -12.79
N GLU A 159 6.46 -9.53 -13.10
CA GLU A 159 6.23 -10.03 -14.44
C GLU A 159 5.17 -9.25 -15.24
N ARG A 160 4.56 -8.20 -14.65
CA ARG A 160 3.54 -7.38 -15.31
C ARG A 160 4.11 -6.73 -16.57
N SER A 161 3.55 -7.09 -17.73
CA SER A 161 3.95 -6.55 -19.02
C SER A 161 3.77 -5.02 -19.07
N GLY A 162 4.74 -4.31 -19.65
CA GLY A 162 4.72 -2.86 -19.82
C GLY A 162 5.34 -2.08 -18.66
N LYS A 163 5.75 -2.72 -17.58
CA LYS A 163 6.54 -2.06 -16.53
C LYS A 163 7.91 -1.65 -17.06
N ARG A 164 8.41 -0.51 -16.60
CA ARG A 164 9.77 -0.01 -16.95
C ARG A 164 10.84 -0.72 -16.14
N ASP A 165 10.51 -1.04 -14.88
CA ASP A 165 11.33 -1.86 -13.99
C ASP A 165 10.44 -2.87 -13.24
N PRO A 166 10.85 -4.14 -13.10
CA PRO A 166 10.09 -5.15 -12.35
C PRO A 166 9.75 -4.74 -10.91
N LEU A 167 10.57 -3.91 -10.27
CA LEU A 167 10.36 -3.41 -8.91
C LEU A 167 9.45 -2.20 -8.82
N ASP A 168 9.04 -1.58 -9.94
CA ASP A 168 8.13 -0.43 -9.92
C ASP A 168 6.82 -0.82 -9.20
N PRO A 169 6.46 -0.15 -8.08
CA PRO A 169 5.26 -0.52 -7.35
C PRO A 169 4.00 0.05 -8.00
N LEU A 170 2.92 -0.73 -7.92
CA LEU A 170 1.60 -0.31 -8.36
C LEU A 170 1.07 0.79 -7.43
N LEU A 171 0.68 1.93 -7.99
CA LEU A 171 0.05 3.04 -7.27
C LEU A 171 -1.47 3.01 -7.39
N TRP A 172 -1.98 2.79 -8.62
CA TRP A 172 -3.40 2.76 -8.91
C TRP A 172 -3.72 1.60 -9.85
N ARG A 173 -4.67 0.75 -9.44
CA ARG A 173 -5.17 -0.38 -10.22
C ARG A 173 -6.50 0.01 -10.84
N ILE A 174 -6.56 0.05 -12.14
CA ILE A 174 -7.81 0.30 -12.86
C ILE A 174 -8.81 -0.83 -12.56
N LYS A 175 -10.07 -0.47 -12.47
CA LYS A 175 -11.20 -1.35 -12.19
C LYS A 175 -11.08 -2.70 -12.89
N ARG A 176 -11.34 -3.75 -12.13
CA ARG A 176 -11.52 -5.13 -12.59
C ARG A 176 -12.95 -5.57 -12.30
N GLU A 177 -13.45 -6.49 -13.11
CA GLU A 177 -14.75 -7.11 -12.86
C GLU A 177 -14.74 -7.88 -11.54
N GLY A 178 -15.75 -7.65 -10.70
CA GLY A 178 -15.85 -8.30 -9.39
C GLY A 178 -15.01 -7.68 -8.27
N GLU A 179 -14.17 -6.67 -8.55
CA GLU A 179 -13.41 -5.94 -7.54
C GLU A 179 -14.09 -4.61 -7.18
N PRO A 180 -13.96 -4.15 -5.92
CA PRO A 180 -14.39 -2.79 -5.56
C PRO A 180 -13.56 -1.75 -6.29
N SER A 181 -14.19 -0.63 -6.62
CA SER A 181 -13.54 0.47 -7.32
C SER A 181 -14.15 1.81 -6.93
N TRP A 182 -13.34 2.84 -7.00
CA TRP A 182 -13.69 4.23 -6.70
C TRP A 182 -13.36 5.13 -7.87
N ASP A 183 -14.19 6.14 -8.08
CA ASP A 183 -13.89 7.20 -9.04
C ASP A 183 -12.78 8.11 -8.48
N ALA A 184 -11.67 8.19 -9.18
CA ALA A 184 -10.52 9.01 -8.83
C ALA A 184 -10.19 10.04 -9.95
N GLY A 185 -11.22 10.56 -10.61
CA GLY A 185 -11.09 11.63 -11.60
C GLY A 185 -10.17 11.25 -12.76
N SER A 186 -9.08 11.97 -12.94
CA SER A 186 -8.13 11.75 -14.04
C SER A 186 -7.41 10.41 -13.98
N LEU A 187 -7.34 9.77 -12.80
CA LEU A 187 -6.76 8.43 -12.66
C LEU A 187 -7.67 7.36 -13.26
N GLY A 188 -8.98 7.63 -13.33
CA GLY A 188 -9.99 6.68 -13.75
C GLY A 188 -10.56 5.87 -12.58
N GLU A 189 -11.62 5.11 -12.86
CA GLU A 189 -12.22 4.22 -11.85
C GLU A 189 -11.28 3.06 -11.51
N GLY A 190 -11.01 2.86 -10.23
CA GLY A 190 -10.05 1.86 -9.76
C GLY A 190 -9.86 1.86 -8.25
N ARG A 191 -8.75 1.35 -7.79
CA ARG A 191 -8.36 1.31 -6.38
C ARG A 191 -6.84 1.52 -6.20
N PRO A 192 -6.41 1.98 -5.02
CA PRO A 192 -4.99 2.06 -4.70
C PRO A 192 -4.29 0.70 -4.80
N GLY A 193 -3.03 0.72 -5.25
CA GLY A 193 -2.15 -0.43 -5.10
C GLY A 193 -1.84 -0.69 -3.62
N TRP A 194 -1.61 -1.94 -3.27
CA TRP A 194 -1.37 -2.36 -1.88
C TRP A 194 -0.22 -1.61 -1.19
N GLN A 195 0.84 -1.26 -1.92
CA GLN A 195 2.00 -0.57 -1.35
C GLN A 195 1.72 0.90 -0.96
N ILE A 196 0.74 1.56 -1.56
CA ILE A 196 0.44 2.96 -1.27
C ILE A 196 -0.50 3.13 -0.08
N GLY A 197 -1.24 2.09 0.27
CA GLY A 197 -2.14 2.06 1.42
C GLY A 197 -1.46 1.75 2.76
N ARG A 198 -0.11 1.74 2.81
CA ARG A 198 0.68 1.38 4.01
C ARG A 198 1.64 2.48 4.44
#